data_a945a9dcef62bd2cdd09b00b9d51ecab
#
_entry.id   a945a9dcef62bd2cdd09b00b9d51ecab
#
_cell.length_a   1.000
_cell.length_b   1.000
_cell.length_c   1.000
_cell.angle_alpha   90.00
_cell.angle_beta   90.00
_cell.angle_gamma   90.00
#
_symmetry.space_group_name_H-M   'P 1'
#
loop_
_entity.id
_entity.type
_entity.pdbx_description
1 polymer ?
#
loop_
_entity_poly.entity_id
_entity_poly.type
_entity_poly.pdbx_seq_one_letter_code
_entity_poly.pdbx_strand_id
1 'polypeptide(L)'
;MQLAPVILTAFGGMVGICLLRSIQQRNSLVWAGLGIAAGNMLAAASSELLTAGGGTGLFISSLWGALGGLIAAVLATGTLPVWENLFGIVTPMKLMELSNPDQPILKRLLVETPGTYHHSVIVANLAERAADAIGANGLLARVGSYYHDIGKLERPYYFRENQLYEDNPHDRLDPMLSTRIITSHVTDGIKLAKKYNVPPVLYDFILQHHGTTPVIYFY
;
A
#
# COMPACT_ATOMS: atom_id res chain seq x y z
N MET A 1 -16.23 -29.67 -27.60
CA MET A 1 -15.86 -28.60 -26.64
C MET A 1 -14.39 -28.84 -26.27
N GLN A 2 -13.49 -27.97 -26.67
CA GLN A 2 -12.05 -28.20 -26.44
C GLN A 2 -11.74 -27.87 -24.95
N LEU A 3 -11.54 -28.89 -24.14
CA LEU A 3 -11.17 -28.75 -22.70
C LEU A 3 -9.73 -28.22 -22.51
N ALA A 4 -8.85 -28.44 -23.51
CA ALA A 4 -7.44 -28.05 -23.45
C ALA A 4 -7.22 -26.53 -23.15
N PRO A 5 -7.87 -25.57 -23.86
CA PRO A 5 -7.69 -24.15 -23.55
C PRO A 5 -8.11 -23.76 -22.12
N VAL A 6 -9.18 -24.40 -21.60
CA VAL A 6 -9.67 -24.15 -20.24
C VAL A 6 -8.67 -24.63 -19.19
N ILE A 7 -8.11 -25.81 -19.38
CA ILE A 7 -7.08 -26.38 -18.49
C ILE A 7 -5.81 -25.52 -18.54
N LEU A 8 -5.40 -25.06 -19.72
CA LEU A 8 -4.25 -24.18 -19.92
C LEU A 8 -4.39 -22.85 -19.14
N THR A 9 -5.52 -22.18 -19.32
CA THR A 9 -5.78 -20.89 -18.65
C THR A 9 -5.90 -21.06 -17.14
N ALA A 10 -6.53 -22.12 -16.65
CA ALA A 10 -6.63 -22.43 -15.23
C ALA A 10 -5.24 -22.72 -14.62
N PHE A 11 -4.40 -23.50 -15.31
CA PHE A 11 -3.04 -23.81 -14.83
C PHE A 11 -2.15 -22.55 -14.78
N GLY A 12 -2.15 -21.74 -15.84
CA GLY A 12 -1.41 -20.47 -15.86
C GLY A 12 -1.87 -19.50 -14.78
N GLY A 13 -3.18 -19.41 -14.54
CA GLY A 13 -3.74 -18.63 -13.45
C GLY A 13 -3.29 -19.12 -12.05
N MET A 14 -3.26 -20.43 -11.85
CA MET A 14 -2.83 -21.03 -10.59
C MET A 14 -1.33 -20.80 -10.31
N VAL A 15 -0.48 -20.94 -11.33
CA VAL A 15 0.94 -20.57 -11.26
C VAL A 15 1.09 -19.09 -10.92
N GLY A 16 0.32 -18.21 -11.56
CA GLY A 16 0.29 -16.79 -11.27
C GLY A 16 -0.05 -16.49 -9.80
N ILE A 17 -1.12 -17.08 -9.28
CA ILE A 17 -1.52 -16.91 -7.88
C ILE A 17 -0.44 -17.36 -6.91
N CYS A 18 0.20 -18.52 -7.16
CA CYS A 18 1.29 -19.02 -6.31
C CYS A 18 2.51 -18.10 -6.30
N LEU A 19 2.90 -17.57 -7.46
CA LEU A 19 4.03 -16.66 -7.58
C LEU A 19 3.73 -15.24 -7.03
N LEU A 20 2.47 -14.79 -7.14
CA LEU A 20 2.04 -13.48 -6.68
C LEU A 20 1.83 -13.40 -5.16
N ARG A 21 1.79 -14.53 -4.45
CA ARG A 21 1.47 -14.60 -3.00
C ARG A 21 2.47 -13.85 -2.10
N SER A 22 3.69 -13.60 -2.55
CA SER A 22 4.75 -12.95 -1.76
C SER A 22 5.33 -11.69 -2.41
N ILE A 23 4.56 -11.00 -3.24
CA ILE A 23 5.06 -9.80 -3.95
C ILE A 23 5.15 -8.61 -2.99
N GLN A 24 6.39 -8.20 -2.72
CA GLN A 24 6.72 -6.96 -2.02
C GLN A 24 7.50 -5.97 -2.90
N GLN A 25 7.93 -6.37 -4.10
CA GLN A 25 8.78 -5.55 -4.98
C GLN A 25 8.29 -5.55 -6.43
N ARG A 26 8.53 -4.45 -7.16
CA ARG A 26 8.17 -4.34 -8.59
C ARG A 26 8.78 -5.45 -9.45
N ASN A 27 10.01 -5.84 -9.14
CA ASN A 27 10.69 -6.93 -9.88
C ASN A 27 9.99 -8.28 -9.74
N SER A 28 9.28 -8.51 -8.64
CA SER A 28 8.51 -9.75 -8.43
C SER A 28 7.36 -9.91 -9.42
N LEU A 29 6.76 -8.79 -9.89
CA LEU A 29 5.73 -8.83 -10.95
C LEU A 29 6.30 -9.32 -12.29
N VAL A 30 7.51 -8.91 -12.64
CA VAL A 30 8.19 -9.36 -13.86
C VAL A 30 8.46 -10.86 -13.77
N TRP A 31 9.00 -11.33 -12.64
CA TRP A 31 9.26 -12.76 -12.44
C TRP A 31 7.97 -13.59 -12.42
N ALA A 32 6.90 -13.06 -11.82
CA ALA A 32 5.59 -13.71 -11.88
C ALA A 32 5.06 -13.79 -13.32
N GLY A 33 5.20 -12.73 -14.12
CA GLY A 33 4.82 -12.70 -15.52
C GLY A 33 5.60 -13.72 -16.36
N LEU A 34 6.91 -13.81 -16.14
CA LEU A 34 7.76 -14.84 -16.79
C LEU A 34 7.36 -16.25 -16.35
N GLY A 35 7.04 -16.46 -15.09
CA GLY A 35 6.55 -17.73 -14.56
C GLY A 35 5.21 -18.14 -15.18
N ILE A 36 4.27 -17.21 -15.36
CA ILE A 36 3.00 -17.44 -16.04
C ILE A 36 3.25 -17.82 -17.51
N ALA A 37 4.13 -17.10 -18.20
CA ALA A 37 4.49 -17.38 -19.58
C ALA A 37 5.10 -18.78 -19.73
N ALA A 38 6.04 -19.15 -18.85
CA ALA A 38 6.65 -20.48 -18.82
C ALA A 38 5.62 -21.59 -18.53
N GLY A 39 4.73 -21.37 -17.55
CA GLY A 39 3.65 -22.30 -17.22
C GLY A 39 2.71 -22.52 -18.40
N ASN A 40 2.28 -21.45 -19.06
CA ASN A 40 1.42 -21.53 -20.25
C ASN A 40 2.13 -22.20 -21.43
N MET A 41 3.41 -21.95 -21.62
CA MET A 41 4.23 -22.59 -22.64
C MET A 41 4.29 -24.11 -22.42
N LEU A 42 4.59 -24.53 -21.18
CA LEU A 42 4.65 -25.96 -20.83
C LEU A 42 3.30 -26.67 -21.01
N ALA A 43 2.23 -26.01 -20.57
CA ALA A 43 0.88 -26.53 -20.66
C ALA A 43 0.44 -26.66 -22.18
N ALA A 44 0.77 -25.66 -23.02
CA ALA A 44 0.51 -25.71 -24.43
C ALA A 44 1.31 -26.85 -25.13
N ALA A 45 2.59 -26.99 -24.78
CA ALA A 45 3.44 -28.06 -25.25
C ALA A 45 2.89 -29.44 -24.86
N SER A 46 2.48 -29.61 -23.62
CA SER A 46 1.87 -30.86 -23.11
C SER A 46 0.58 -31.22 -23.84
N SER A 47 -0.27 -30.23 -24.08
CA SER A 47 -1.53 -30.40 -24.81
C SER A 47 -1.27 -30.87 -26.27
N GLU A 48 -0.30 -30.27 -26.94
CA GLU A 48 0.04 -30.62 -28.31
C GLU A 48 0.63 -32.04 -28.42
N LEU A 49 1.52 -32.40 -27.48
CA LEU A 49 2.08 -33.77 -27.41
C LEU A 49 0.98 -34.84 -27.22
N LEU A 50 -0.03 -34.55 -26.42
CA LEU A 50 -1.12 -35.48 -26.15
C LEU A 50 -2.12 -35.59 -27.30
N THR A 51 -2.29 -34.54 -28.12
CA THR A 51 -3.32 -34.48 -29.15
C THR A 51 -2.79 -34.74 -30.57
N ALA A 52 -1.63 -34.20 -30.89
CA ALA A 52 -1.07 -34.21 -32.25
C ALA A 52 0.28 -34.94 -32.38
N GLY A 53 0.83 -35.45 -31.27
CA GLY A 53 2.07 -36.25 -31.28
C GLY A 53 3.36 -35.47 -31.52
N GLY A 54 3.32 -34.14 -31.55
CA GLY A 54 4.51 -33.28 -31.67
C GLY A 54 4.74 -32.72 -33.08
N GLY A 55 5.99 -32.41 -33.43
CA GLY A 55 6.35 -31.77 -34.68
C GLY A 55 6.36 -30.26 -34.65
N THR A 56 6.15 -29.58 -35.78
CA THR A 56 6.12 -28.12 -35.88
C THR A 56 5.02 -27.48 -35.09
N GLY A 57 3.89 -28.19 -34.87
CA GLY A 57 2.77 -27.77 -34.03
C GLY A 57 3.21 -27.54 -32.59
N LEU A 58 4.09 -28.37 -32.05
CA LEU A 58 4.61 -28.22 -30.67
C LEU A 58 5.31 -26.88 -30.48
N PHE A 59 6.16 -26.47 -31.41
CA PHE A 59 6.87 -25.18 -31.30
C PHE A 59 5.91 -23.99 -31.40
N ILE A 60 4.97 -24.03 -32.33
CA ILE A 60 3.99 -22.98 -32.58
C ILE A 60 3.07 -22.82 -31.34
N SER A 61 2.51 -23.93 -30.82
CA SER A 61 1.62 -23.91 -29.63
C SER A 61 2.36 -23.43 -28.40
N SER A 62 3.62 -23.82 -28.20
CA SER A 62 4.45 -23.35 -27.09
C SER A 62 4.71 -21.84 -27.15
N LEU A 63 5.01 -21.32 -28.35
CA LEU A 63 5.23 -19.89 -28.58
C LEU A 63 3.95 -19.07 -28.28
N TRP A 64 2.80 -19.52 -28.75
CA TRP A 64 1.51 -18.87 -28.46
C TRP A 64 1.16 -18.93 -26.96
N GLY A 65 1.47 -20.04 -26.29
CA GLY A 65 1.31 -20.18 -24.85
C GLY A 65 2.15 -19.14 -24.08
N ALA A 66 3.43 -19.00 -24.44
CA ALA A 66 4.33 -18.03 -23.85
C ALA A 66 3.88 -16.58 -24.09
N LEU A 67 3.54 -16.22 -25.34
CA LEU A 67 3.03 -14.90 -25.71
C LEU A 67 1.73 -14.56 -24.99
N GLY A 68 0.79 -15.50 -24.92
CA GLY A 68 -0.46 -15.35 -24.20
C GLY A 68 -0.24 -15.07 -22.70
N GLY A 69 0.70 -15.79 -22.08
CA GLY A 69 1.09 -15.57 -20.69
C GLY A 69 1.70 -14.19 -20.43
N LEU A 70 2.58 -13.72 -21.32
CA LEU A 70 3.17 -12.39 -21.24
C LEU A 70 2.10 -11.28 -21.39
N ILE A 71 1.24 -11.41 -22.39
CA ILE A 71 0.14 -10.44 -22.63
C ILE A 71 -0.79 -10.40 -21.41
N ALA A 72 -1.16 -11.56 -20.86
CA ALA A 72 -2.01 -11.63 -19.67
C ALA A 72 -1.35 -10.95 -18.46
N ALA A 73 -0.05 -11.15 -18.25
CA ALA A 73 0.70 -10.50 -17.17
C ALA A 73 0.74 -8.97 -17.34
N VAL A 74 0.97 -8.47 -18.56
CA VAL A 74 0.98 -7.02 -18.86
C VAL A 74 -0.41 -6.42 -18.63
N LEU A 75 -1.47 -7.08 -19.12
CA LEU A 75 -2.84 -6.62 -18.94
C LEU A 75 -3.25 -6.61 -17.46
N ALA A 76 -2.93 -7.69 -16.71
CA ALA A 76 -3.23 -7.77 -15.28
C ALA A 76 -2.55 -6.64 -14.51
N THR A 77 -1.25 -6.41 -14.77
CA THR A 77 -0.49 -5.34 -14.11
C THR A 77 -0.99 -3.95 -14.51
N GLY A 78 -1.26 -3.74 -15.79
CA GLY A 78 -1.73 -2.45 -16.31
C GLY A 78 -3.14 -2.08 -15.87
N THR A 79 -4.01 -3.06 -15.61
CA THR A 79 -5.37 -2.84 -15.12
C THR A 79 -5.48 -2.82 -13.59
N LEU A 80 -4.40 -3.16 -12.86
CA LEU A 80 -4.39 -3.21 -11.40
C LEU A 80 -4.95 -1.94 -10.73
N PRO A 81 -4.56 -0.70 -11.13
CA PRO A 81 -5.10 0.51 -10.52
C PRO A 81 -6.62 0.67 -10.69
N VAL A 82 -7.18 0.13 -11.77
CA VAL A 82 -8.64 0.15 -12.00
C VAL A 82 -9.34 -0.75 -10.98
N TRP A 83 -8.80 -1.94 -10.76
CA TRP A 83 -9.33 -2.89 -9.77
C TRP A 83 -9.16 -2.40 -8.34
N GLU A 84 -8.02 -1.79 -8.01
CA GLU A 84 -7.80 -1.13 -6.71
C GLU A 84 -8.88 -0.09 -6.41
N ASN A 85 -9.17 0.79 -7.37
CA ASN A 85 -10.19 1.83 -7.20
C ASN A 85 -11.61 1.26 -7.15
N LEU A 86 -11.91 0.27 -7.99
CA LEU A 86 -13.26 -0.30 -8.08
C LEU A 86 -13.65 -1.08 -6.82
N PHE A 87 -12.71 -1.83 -6.26
CA PHE A 87 -12.94 -2.68 -5.08
C PHE A 87 -12.47 -2.05 -3.76
N GLY A 88 -11.85 -0.87 -3.80
CA GLY A 88 -11.29 -0.22 -2.61
C GLY A 88 -10.16 -1.01 -1.95
N ILE A 89 -9.46 -1.86 -2.72
CA ILE A 89 -8.37 -2.69 -2.24
C ILE A 89 -7.07 -1.89 -2.29
N VAL A 90 -6.25 -2.02 -1.25
CA VAL A 90 -4.93 -1.39 -1.21
C VAL A 90 -3.86 -2.47 -1.33
N THR A 91 -3.19 -2.49 -2.48
CA THR A 91 -2.09 -3.44 -2.74
C THR A 91 -0.79 -2.97 -2.08
N PRO A 92 0.21 -3.87 -1.90
CA PRO A 92 1.54 -3.47 -1.46
C PRO A 92 2.17 -2.40 -2.35
N MET A 93 1.89 -2.42 -3.65
CA MET A 93 2.36 -1.40 -4.60
C MET A 93 1.78 -0.02 -4.29
N LYS A 94 0.46 0.04 -3.99
CA LYS A 94 -0.21 1.28 -3.59
C LYS A 94 0.33 1.80 -2.25
N LEU A 95 0.60 0.90 -1.29
CA LEU A 95 1.24 1.28 -0.03
C LEU A 95 2.64 1.87 -0.25
N MET A 96 3.45 1.27 -1.13
CA MET A 96 4.77 1.81 -1.47
C MET A 96 4.68 3.19 -2.16
N GLU A 97 3.70 3.39 -3.04
CA GLU A 97 3.42 4.69 -3.63
C GLU A 97 3.05 5.72 -2.56
N LEU A 98 2.18 5.36 -1.62
CA LEU A 98 1.76 6.21 -0.51
C LEU A 98 2.89 6.51 0.47
N SER A 99 3.91 5.66 0.57
CA SER A 99 5.09 5.89 1.42
C SER A 99 6.10 6.87 0.82
N ASN A 100 5.91 7.27 -0.45
CA ASN A 100 6.83 8.20 -1.11
C ASN A 100 6.71 9.61 -0.48
N PRO A 101 7.82 10.23 -0.04
CA PRO A 101 7.81 11.60 0.49
C PRO A 101 7.29 12.67 -0.48
N ASP A 102 7.30 12.39 -1.79
CA ASP A 102 6.74 13.29 -2.82
C ASP A 102 5.21 13.28 -2.87
N GLN A 103 4.54 12.41 -2.11
CA GLN A 103 3.09 12.49 -1.95
C GLN A 103 2.67 13.88 -1.45
N PRO A 104 1.67 14.53 -2.08
CA PRO A 104 1.38 15.94 -1.82
C PRO A 104 1.19 16.28 -0.34
N ILE A 105 0.52 15.41 0.43
CA ILE A 105 0.29 15.65 1.86
C ILE A 105 1.54 15.38 2.70
N LEU A 106 2.36 14.38 2.37
CA LEU A 106 3.62 14.11 3.07
C LEU A 106 4.65 15.20 2.80
N LYS A 107 4.67 15.74 1.57
CA LYS A 107 5.50 16.89 1.21
C LYS A 107 5.10 18.14 1.99
N ARG A 108 3.79 18.39 2.16
CA ARG A 108 3.30 19.45 3.04
C ARG A 108 3.73 19.22 4.49
N LEU A 109 3.59 17.99 4.98
CA LEU A 109 3.99 17.62 6.34
C LEU A 109 5.49 17.89 6.57
N LEU A 110 6.33 17.54 5.60
CA LEU A 110 7.77 17.78 5.65
C LEU A 110 8.12 19.28 5.72
N VAL A 111 7.42 20.12 4.95
CA VAL A 111 7.72 21.55 4.82
C VAL A 111 7.07 22.38 5.93
N GLU A 112 5.79 22.13 6.24
CA GLU A 112 5.00 22.94 7.15
C GLU A 112 5.10 22.47 8.62
N THR A 113 5.37 21.16 8.83
CA THR A 113 5.46 20.54 10.16
C THR A 113 6.62 19.55 10.24
N PRO A 114 7.88 20.01 10.08
CA PRO A 114 9.04 19.12 9.99
C PRO A 114 9.25 18.25 11.24
N GLY A 115 8.91 18.75 12.43
CA GLY A 115 8.96 17.96 13.67
C GLY A 115 7.99 16.77 13.64
N THR A 116 6.75 17.01 13.24
CA THR A 116 5.74 15.94 13.07
C THR A 116 6.15 14.95 12.00
N TYR A 117 6.68 15.42 10.86
CA TYR A 117 7.18 14.53 9.81
C TYR A 117 8.28 13.61 10.34
N HIS A 118 9.27 14.17 11.04
CA HIS A 118 10.37 13.39 11.58
C HIS A 118 9.92 12.37 12.64
N HIS A 119 9.00 12.79 13.52
CA HIS A 119 8.32 11.89 14.47
C HIS A 119 7.65 10.74 13.73
N SER A 120 6.85 11.02 12.71
CA SER A 120 6.15 10.00 11.92
C SER A 120 7.09 8.99 11.27
N VAL A 121 8.26 9.43 10.78
CA VAL A 121 9.28 8.54 10.20
C VAL A 121 9.85 7.59 11.27
N ILE A 122 10.14 8.10 12.47
CA ILE A 122 10.66 7.26 13.57
C ILE A 122 9.61 6.23 13.99
N VAL A 123 8.38 6.67 14.22
CA VAL A 123 7.26 5.79 14.60
C VAL A 123 7.01 4.74 13.53
N ALA A 124 7.06 5.11 12.24
CA ALA A 124 6.87 4.20 11.12
C ALA A 124 7.90 3.05 11.12
N ASN A 125 9.17 3.36 11.37
CA ASN A 125 10.23 2.36 11.43
C ASN A 125 10.06 1.39 12.62
N LEU A 126 9.59 1.89 13.75
CA LEU A 126 9.32 1.06 14.94
C LEU A 126 8.07 0.20 14.74
N ALA A 127 7.00 0.78 14.21
CA ALA A 127 5.73 0.10 13.96
C ALA A 127 5.88 -1.03 12.93
N GLU A 128 6.64 -0.82 11.86
CA GLU A 128 6.95 -1.84 10.87
C GLU A 128 7.61 -3.06 11.52
N ARG A 129 8.69 -2.83 12.27
CA ARG A 129 9.41 -3.92 12.94
C ARG A 129 8.55 -4.64 13.98
N ALA A 130 7.74 -3.90 14.73
CA ALA A 130 6.84 -4.49 15.72
C ALA A 130 5.75 -5.35 15.03
N ALA A 131 5.17 -4.85 13.93
CA ALA A 131 4.18 -5.59 13.16
C ALA A 131 4.78 -6.87 12.55
N ASP A 132 5.97 -6.80 11.96
CA ASP A 132 6.67 -7.95 11.39
C ASP A 132 6.97 -9.01 12.46
N ALA A 133 7.38 -8.59 13.66
CA ALA A 133 7.71 -9.50 14.76
C ALA A 133 6.52 -10.34 15.24
N ILE A 134 5.28 -9.84 15.06
CA ILE A 134 4.04 -10.56 15.39
C ILE A 134 3.35 -11.18 14.17
N GLY A 135 3.98 -11.15 12.99
CA GLY A 135 3.43 -11.67 11.74
C GLY A 135 2.29 -10.82 11.15
N ALA A 136 2.17 -9.54 11.56
CA ALA A 136 1.23 -8.59 10.98
C ALA A 136 1.82 -7.89 9.74
N ASN A 137 1.04 -7.02 9.09
CA ASN A 137 1.48 -6.31 7.91
C ASN A 137 2.34 -5.09 8.26
N GLY A 138 3.68 -5.28 8.28
CA GLY A 138 4.64 -4.23 8.60
C GLY A 138 4.60 -3.04 7.65
N LEU A 139 4.44 -3.29 6.35
CA LEU A 139 4.33 -2.21 5.35
C LEU A 139 3.09 -1.33 5.59
N LEU A 140 1.95 -1.93 5.91
CA LEU A 140 0.73 -1.18 6.25
C LEU A 140 0.93 -0.36 7.53
N ALA A 141 1.53 -0.96 8.57
CA ALA A 141 1.83 -0.27 9.82
C ALA A 141 2.77 0.93 9.60
N ARG A 142 3.81 0.75 8.79
CA ARG A 142 4.73 1.82 8.39
C ARG A 142 4.01 2.96 7.69
N VAL A 143 3.25 2.65 6.64
CA VAL A 143 2.54 3.67 5.86
C VAL A 143 1.49 4.36 6.70
N GLY A 144 0.69 3.63 7.50
CA GLY A 144 -0.27 4.21 8.44
C GLY A 144 0.37 5.21 9.39
N SER A 145 1.57 4.88 9.89
CA SER A 145 2.34 5.76 10.76
C SER A 145 2.81 7.06 10.09
N TYR A 146 3.07 7.06 8.77
CA TYR A 146 3.36 8.33 8.07
C TYR A 146 2.18 9.29 8.06
N TYR A 147 0.94 8.77 8.10
CA TYR A 147 -0.28 9.55 7.96
C TYR A 147 -1.00 9.81 9.29
N HIS A 148 -0.60 9.17 10.41
CA HIS A 148 -1.36 9.22 11.65
C HIS A 148 -1.59 10.64 12.18
N ASP A 149 -0.62 11.52 11.99
CA ASP A 149 -0.55 12.88 12.53
C ASP A 149 -0.73 14.00 11.49
N ILE A 150 -1.21 13.69 10.28
CA ILE A 150 -1.37 14.71 9.22
C ILE A 150 -2.28 15.88 9.60
N GLY A 151 -3.17 15.68 10.56
CA GLY A 151 -4.07 16.73 11.04
C GLY A 151 -3.38 17.87 11.78
N LYS A 152 -2.16 17.68 12.25
CA LYS A 152 -1.33 18.72 12.85
C LYS A 152 -0.96 19.84 11.85
N LEU A 153 -1.08 19.57 10.54
CA LEU A 153 -0.97 20.56 9.48
C LEU A 153 -1.95 21.74 9.59
N GLU A 154 -3.12 21.54 10.20
CA GLU A 154 -4.11 22.61 10.33
C GLU A 154 -3.69 23.66 11.38
N ARG A 155 -2.90 23.27 12.40
CA ARG A 155 -2.46 24.14 13.48
C ARG A 155 -1.04 23.81 13.95
N PRO A 156 0.00 23.92 13.08
CA PRO A 156 1.35 23.45 13.38
C PRO A 156 1.94 24.01 14.68
N TYR A 157 1.73 25.28 14.93
CA TYR A 157 2.30 26.02 16.06
C TYR A 157 1.84 25.51 17.44
N TYR A 158 0.69 24.84 17.51
CA TYR A 158 0.18 24.28 18.78
C TYR A 158 0.79 22.92 19.14
N PHE A 159 1.65 22.35 18.30
CA PHE A 159 2.31 21.08 18.58
C PHE A 159 3.79 21.29 18.86
N ARG A 160 4.22 20.86 20.08
CA ARG A 160 5.54 21.15 20.64
C ARG A 160 6.69 20.83 19.69
N GLU A 161 6.61 19.74 18.99
CA GLU A 161 7.62 19.27 18.04
C GLU A 161 7.82 20.20 16.84
N ASN A 162 6.88 21.11 16.57
CA ASN A 162 6.95 22.07 15.47
C ASN A 162 7.25 23.50 15.95
N GLN A 163 7.38 23.72 17.28
CA GLN A 163 7.70 25.03 17.82
C GLN A 163 9.20 25.33 17.65
N LEU A 164 9.51 26.48 17.08
CA LEU A 164 10.87 26.95 16.87
C LEU A 164 11.40 27.74 18.08
N TYR A 165 10.52 28.22 18.94
CA TYR A 165 10.82 29.09 20.10
C TYR A 165 10.30 28.41 21.37
N GLU A 166 10.80 28.88 22.53
CA GLU A 166 10.41 28.37 23.85
C GLU A 166 8.99 28.78 24.28
N ASP A 167 8.38 29.75 23.59
CA ASP A 167 7.04 30.27 23.90
C ASP A 167 5.95 29.24 23.49
N ASN A 168 5.37 28.58 24.47
CA ASN A 168 4.30 27.60 24.23
C ASN A 168 2.94 28.32 24.22
N PRO A 169 2.19 28.32 23.10
CA PRO A 169 0.90 28.99 23.02
C PRO A 169 -0.13 28.47 24.04
N HIS A 170 0.01 27.21 24.48
CA HIS A 170 -0.89 26.61 25.48
C HIS A 170 -0.77 27.23 26.86
N ASP A 171 0.33 27.90 27.21
CA ASP A 171 0.53 28.56 28.49
C ASP A 171 -0.41 29.76 28.70
N ARG A 172 -0.96 30.28 27.58
CA ARG A 172 -1.87 31.43 27.56
C ARG A 172 -3.32 31.07 27.27
N LEU A 173 -3.62 29.80 27.11
CA LEU A 173 -4.95 29.30 26.76
C LEU A 173 -5.62 28.66 27.98
N ASP A 174 -6.95 28.70 27.95
CA ASP A 174 -7.74 27.86 28.83
C ASP A 174 -7.46 26.37 28.58
N PRO A 175 -7.30 25.53 29.64
CA PRO A 175 -7.02 24.10 29.50
C PRO A 175 -8.00 23.36 28.62
N MET A 176 -9.30 23.72 28.71
CA MET A 176 -10.33 23.09 27.86
C MET A 176 -10.14 23.43 26.38
N LEU A 177 -9.78 24.68 26.09
CA LEU A 177 -9.48 25.11 24.71
C LEU A 177 -8.21 24.42 24.17
N SER A 178 -7.17 24.35 25.02
CA SER A 178 -5.92 23.63 24.68
C SER A 178 -6.17 22.16 24.36
N THR A 179 -6.94 21.47 25.21
CA THR A 179 -7.34 20.07 24.98
C THR A 179 -8.11 19.91 23.65
N ARG A 180 -9.06 20.81 23.37
CA ARG A 180 -9.82 20.79 22.12
C ARG A 180 -8.92 20.98 20.90
N ILE A 181 -7.96 21.89 20.95
CA ILE A 181 -7.01 22.12 19.86
C ILE A 181 -6.17 20.86 19.63
N ILE A 182 -5.60 20.30 20.70
CA ILE A 182 -4.76 19.10 20.60
C ILE A 182 -5.56 17.92 20.02
N THR A 183 -6.74 17.63 20.58
CA THR A 183 -7.53 16.48 20.13
C THR A 183 -8.13 16.66 18.73
N SER A 184 -8.31 17.90 18.27
CA SER A 184 -8.88 18.17 16.95
C SER A 184 -8.02 17.66 15.79
N HIS A 185 -6.69 17.42 15.98
CA HIS A 185 -5.85 16.93 14.89
C HIS A 185 -6.31 15.56 14.34
N VAL A 186 -6.96 14.74 15.16
CA VAL A 186 -7.53 13.46 14.72
C VAL A 186 -8.64 13.68 13.69
N THR A 187 -9.61 14.55 14.03
CA THR A 187 -10.74 14.87 13.12
C THR A 187 -10.28 15.67 11.90
N ASP A 188 -9.35 16.59 12.08
CA ASP A 188 -8.77 17.39 11.01
C ASP A 188 -7.90 16.50 10.09
N GLY A 189 -7.22 15.50 10.64
CA GLY A 189 -6.49 14.47 9.90
C GLY A 189 -7.39 13.69 8.96
N ILE A 190 -8.57 13.28 9.40
CA ILE A 190 -9.55 12.59 8.53
C ILE A 190 -10.05 13.51 7.40
N LYS A 191 -10.28 14.80 7.68
CA LYS A 191 -10.68 15.77 6.63
C LYS A 191 -9.58 15.90 5.57
N LEU A 192 -8.33 16.01 6.01
CA LEU A 192 -7.17 16.08 5.12
C LEU A 192 -6.98 14.77 4.35
N ALA A 193 -7.10 13.63 5.00
CA ALA A 193 -7.01 12.32 4.35
C ALA A 193 -8.02 12.20 3.20
N LYS A 194 -9.28 12.60 3.42
CA LYS A 194 -10.31 12.63 2.38
C LYS A 194 -9.98 13.62 1.27
N LYS A 195 -9.51 14.83 1.60
CA LYS A 195 -9.15 15.88 0.64
C LYS A 195 -8.01 15.43 -0.29
N TYR A 196 -7.06 14.65 0.23
CA TYR A 196 -5.91 14.16 -0.53
C TYR A 196 -6.08 12.73 -1.07
N ASN A 197 -7.31 12.19 -1.06
CA ASN A 197 -7.65 10.84 -1.53
C ASN A 197 -6.79 9.74 -0.90
N VAL A 198 -6.46 9.89 0.38
CA VAL A 198 -5.79 8.83 1.15
C VAL A 198 -6.77 7.66 1.31
N PRO A 199 -6.33 6.41 1.05
CA PRO A 199 -7.22 5.25 1.15
C PRO A 199 -7.81 5.06 2.54
N PRO A 200 -9.10 4.65 2.65
CA PRO A 200 -9.78 4.48 3.94
C PRO A 200 -9.10 3.51 4.91
N VAL A 201 -8.34 2.53 4.42
CA VAL A 201 -7.58 1.58 5.26
C VAL A 201 -6.57 2.28 6.19
N LEU A 202 -6.13 3.51 5.85
CA LEU A 202 -5.23 4.30 6.68
C LEU A 202 -5.97 5.18 7.70
N TYR A 203 -7.30 5.29 7.64
CA TYR A 203 -8.06 6.15 8.56
C TYR A 203 -8.01 5.66 10.00
N ASP A 204 -7.96 4.35 10.21
CA ASP A 204 -7.87 3.79 11.56
C ASP A 204 -6.57 4.18 12.27
N PHE A 205 -5.47 4.35 11.56
CA PHE A 205 -4.23 4.87 12.12
C PHE A 205 -4.38 6.31 12.59
N ILE A 206 -5.15 7.15 11.87
CA ILE A 206 -5.43 8.53 12.25
C ILE A 206 -6.40 8.57 13.44
N LEU A 207 -7.44 7.71 13.43
CA LEU A 207 -8.50 7.74 14.42
C LEU A 207 -8.10 7.13 15.77
N GLN A 208 -7.24 6.10 15.75
CA GLN A 208 -7.05 5.23 16.91
C GLN A 208 -5.68 5.36 17.58
N HIS A 209 -4.73 6.14 17.02
CA HIS A 209 -3.35 6.18 17.53
C HIS A 209 -3.23 6.73 18.97
N HIS A 210 -4.20 7.49 19.45
CA HIS A 210 -4.27 7.92 20.86
C HIS A 210 -5.14 7.01 21.73
N GLY A 211 -5.86 6.06 21.15
CA GLY A 211 -6.81 5.22 21.88
C GLY A 211 -7.85 6.05 22.62
N THR A 212 -8.03 5.75 23.91
CA THR A 212 -8.93 6.48 24.84
C THR A 212 -8.16 7.20 25.95
N THR A 213 -6.87 7.49 25.72
CA THR A 213 -6.00 8.11 26.72
C THR A 213 -6.40 9.56 26.96
N PRO A 214 -6.60 10.02 28.23
CA PRO A 214 -6.86 11.41 28.53
C PRO A 214 -5.62 12.28 28.27
N VAL A 215 -5.83 13.57 28.02
CA VAL A 215 -4.74 14.56 27.90
C VAL A 215 -4.31 14.98 29.31
N ILE A 216 -3.48 14.15 29.95
CA ILE A 216 -3.10 14.25 31.37
C ILE A 216 -2.49 15.61 31.74
N TYR A 217 -1.82 16.28 30.81
CA TYR A 217 -1.19 17.58 31.04
C TYR A 217 -2.19 18.67 31.54
N PHE A 218 -3.47 18.53 31.21
CA PHE A 218 -4.52 19.50 31.55
C PHE A 218 -5.50 18.99 32.64
N TYR A 219 -5.15 17.90 33.32
CA TYR A 219 -5.95 17.34 34.41
C TYR A 219 -5.47 17.83 35.78
#